data_20488077d8ad5ca6fe90abdf2f0c0592
#
_entry.id   20488077d8ad5ca6fe90abdf2f0c0592
#
_cell.length_a   1.000
_cell.length_b   1.000
_cell.length_c   1.000
_cell.angle_alpha   90.00
_cell.angle_beta   90.00
_cell.angle_gamma   90.00
#
_symmetry.space_group_name_H-M   'P 1'
#
loop_
_entity.id
_entity.type
_entity.pdbx_description
1 polymer ?
#
loop_
_entity_poly.entity_id
_entity_poly.type
_entity_poly.pdbx_seq_one_letter_code
_entity_poly.pdbx_strand_id
1 'polypeptide(L)'
;MRAPERLPLLPWREVVLPWLVSRVYAVALIVGTASIGHGGIRATGFAKWDGQWYLAIARFGYGPEPVEGVQTRWPFFPGFPGLIHAIREVALPDRGTVVVLNQLVFLIALAGVWRIARRYTNARPARLAVWSLALFPGAFVFSMVYPSAIWLAVSVWAFILVDERHDLAAAVLVTGAALVRPNGIVLAIALVFVLRSWRRVLLVCAPSVVAVALWCVACFHWTGDPLVFLS
;
A
#
# COMPACT_ATOMS: atom_id res chain seq x y z
N MET A 1 8.09 1.16 29.58
CA MET A 1 8.53 0.53 28.34
C MET A 1 9.14 -0.81 28.67
N ARG A 2 8.66 -1.92 28.11
CA ARG A 2 9.30 -3.23 28.28
C ARG A 2 10.59 -3.26 27.47
N ALA A 3 11.61 -3.97 27.96
CA ALA A 3 12.83 -4.23 27.19
C ALA A 3 12.48 -4.84 25.82
N PRO A 4 13.24 -4.55 24.77
CA PRO A 4 12.95 -5.07 23.43
C PRO A 4 13.10 -6.60 23.43
N GLU A 5 11.97 -7.29 23.53
CA GLU A 5 11.88 -8.72 23.34
C GLU A 5 12.23 -8.99 21.86
N ARG A 6 13.22 -9.83 21.59
CA ARG A 6 13.57 -10.21 20.21
C ARG A 6 12.47 -11.13 19.66
N LEU A 7 11.42 -10.49 19.13
CA LEU A 7 10.32 -11.20 18.48
C LEU A 7 10.77 -11.74 17.12
N PRO A 8 10.42 -12.97 16.74
CA PRO A 8 10.64 -13.44 15.38
C PRO A 8 9.88 -12.54 14.40
N LEU A 9 10.45 -12.31 13.20
CA LEU A 9 9.85 -11.46 12.19
C LEU A 9 8.49 -12.00 11.72
N LEU A 10 8.42 -13.31 11.49
CA LEU A 10 7.24 -14.02 10.99
C LEU A 10 6.85 -15.17 11.94
N PRO A 11 6.27 -14.88 13.13
CA PRO A 11 5.80 -15.92 14.02
C PRO A 11 4.62 -16.65 13.38
N TRP A 12 4.73 -17.98 13.29
CA TRP A 12 3.78 -18.81 12.56
C TRP A 12 2.32 -18.63 13.03
N ARG A 13 2.08 -18.79 14.32
CA ARG A 13 0.71 -18.76 14.88
C ARG A 13 0.09 -17.35 14.89
N GLU A 14 0.92 -16.36 15.01
CA GLU A 14 0.49 -14.97 15.21
C GLU A 14 0.37 -14.19 13.91
N VAL A 15 1.13 -14.56 12.88
CA VAL A 15 1.20 -13.80 11.62
C VAL A 15 0.91 -14.70 10.42
N VAL A 16 1.65 -15.79 10.25
CA VAL A 16 1.54 -16.60 9.03
C VAL A 16 0.20 -17.33 8.95
N LEU A 17 -0.28 -17.90 10.05
CA LEU A 17 -1.57 -18.60 10.08
C LEU A 17 -2.76 -17.65 9.80
N PRO A 18 -2.91 -16.48 10.46
CA PRO A 18 -3.95 -15.51 10.09
C PRO A 18 -3.88 -15.08 8.62
N TRP A 19 -2.66 -14.86 8.12
CA TRP A 19 -2.46 -14.54 6.71
C TRP A 19 -2.97 -15.66 5.80
N LEU A 20 -2.55 -16.91 6.00
CA LEU A 20 -2.98 -18.05 5.19
C LEU A 20 -4.51 -18.20 5.18
N VAL A 21 -5.12 -18.23 6.36
CA VAL A 21 -6.59 -18.37 6.49
C VAL A 21 -7.30 -17.25 5.74
N SER A 22 -6.87 -16.01 5.93
CA SER A 22 -7.50 -14.86 5.26
C SER A 22 -7.28 -14.86 3.75
N ARG A 23 -6.14 -15.37 3.26
CA ARG A 23 -5.89 -15.43 1.81
C ARG A 23 -6.72 -16.51 1.14
N VAL A 24 -6.86 -17.67 1.75
CA VAL A 24 -7.78 -18.72 1.26
C VAL A 24 -9.20 -18.17 1.18
N TYR A 25 -9.67 -17.48 2.23
CA TYR A 25 -11.00 -16.87 2.25
C TYR A 25 -11.15 -15.78 1.18
N ALA A 26 -10.18 -14.85 1.06
CA ALA A 26 -10.24 -13.76 0.09
C ALA A 26 -10.20 -14.27 -1.36
N VAL A 27 -9.35 -15.26 -1.64
CA VAL A 27 -9.28 -15.88 -2.97
C VAL A 27 -10.59 -16.60 -3.28
N ALA A 28 -11.16 -17.36 -2.33
CA ALA A 28 -12.44 -18.04 -2.50
C ALA A 28 -13.56 -17.05 -2.80
N LEU A 29 -13.61 -15.93 -2.09
CA LEU A 29 -14.60 -14.86 -2.36
C LEU A 29 -14.43 -14.26 -3.76
N ILE A 30 -13.18 -13.88 -4.14
CA ILE A 30 -12.92 -13.26 -5.44
C ILE A 30 -13.26 -14.22 -6.59
N VAL A 31 -12.87 -15.49 -6.44
CA VAL A 31 -13.17 -16.53 -7.44
C VAL A 31 -14.66 -16.84 -7.48
N GLY A 32 -15.31 -17.00 -6.32
CA GLY A 32 -16.74 -17.27 -6.22
C GLY A 32 -17.59 -16.16 -6.84
N THR A 33 -17.30 -14.90 -6.51
CA THR A 33 -18.04 -13.75 -7.09
C THR A 33 -17.77 -13.58 -8.58
N ALA A 34 -16.56 -13.88 -9.05
CA ALA A 34 -16.24 -13.83 -10.47
C ALA A 34 -16.94 -14.95 -11.28
N SER A 35 -17.21 -16.09 -10.64
CA SER A 35 -17.92 -17.23 -11.28
C SER A 35 -19.41 -16.97 -11.44
N ILE A 36 -20.03 -16.18 -10.56
CA ILE A 36 -21.45 -15.81 -10.61
C ILE A 36 -21.71 -14.71 -11.64
N GLY A 37 -20.71 -13.85 -11.88
CA GLY A 37 -20.80 -12.79 -12.89
C GLY A 37 -20.51 -13.31 -14.30
N HIS A 38 -21.26 -12.84 -15.29
CA HIS A 38 -21.23 -13.30 -16.69
C HIS A 38 -19.89 -13.10 -17.45
N GLY A 39 -18.80 -12.70 -16.78
CA GLY A 39 -17.51 -12.36 -17.40
C GLY A 39 -16.35 -13.34 -17.18
N GLY A 40 -16.55 -14.42 -16.41
CA GLY A 40 -15.51 -15.43 -16.11
C GLY A 40 -14.36 -14.92 -15.22
N ILE A 41 -13.70 -15.85 -14.55
CA ILE A 41 -12.62 -15.60 -13.55
C ILE A 41 -11.42 -14.83 -14.16
N ARG A 42 -11.12 -15.03 -15.45
CA ARG A 42 -9.95 -14.45 -16.12
C ARG A 42 -10.08 -12.95 -16.39
N ALA A 43 -11.29 -12.42 -16.51
CA ALA A 43 -11.47 -11.05 -17.00
C ALA A 43 -11.48 -9.99 -15.89
N THR A 44 -11.91 -10.30 -14.66
CA THR A 44 -12.28 -9.24 -13.72
C THR A 44 -11.88 -9.47 -12.26
N GLY A 45 -11.71 -10.70 -11.76
CA GLY A 45 -11.65 -10.98 -10.32
C GLY A 45 -10.65 -10.16 -9.51
N PHE A 46 -9.36 -10.26 -9.81
CA PHE A 46 -8.29 -9.60 -9.03
C PHE A 46 -7.96 -8.18 -9.47
N ALA A 47 -8.42 -7.74 -10.64
CA ALA A 47 -8.15 -6.41 -11.20
C ALA A 47 -9.46 -5.65 -11.53
N LYS A 48 -10.51 -5.84 -10.71
CA LYS A 48 -11.77 -5.13 -10.85
C LYS A 48 -11.62 -3.66 -10.45
N TRP A 49 -12.51 -2.80 -10.90
CA TRP A 49 -12.56 -1.36 -10.60
C TRP A 49 -11.20 -0.68 -10.89
N ASP A 50 -10.62 -0.01 -9.91
CA ASP A 50 -9.37 0.74 -10.04
C ASP A 50 -8.16 -0.11 -10.45
N GLY A 51 -8.19 -1.43 -10.20
CA GLY A 51 -7.11 -2.33 -10.56
C GLY A 51 -6.78 -2.34 -12.06
N GLN A 52 -7.77 -2.10 -12.91
CA GLN A 52 -7.58 -1.97 -14.36
C GLN A 52 -6.84 -0.69 -14.73
N TRP A 53 -7.12 0.41 -14.02
CA TRP A 53 -6.45 1.69 -14.22
C TRP A 53 -4.97 1.61 -13.88
N TYR A 54 -4.62 1.02 -12.75
CA TYR A 54 -3.21 0.82 -12.38
C TYR A 54 -2.44 0.00 -13.42
N LEU A 55 -3.04 -1.07 -13.94
CA LEU A 55 -2.42 -1.89 -15.00
C LEU A 55 -2.31 -1.11 -16.32
N ALA A 56 -3.32 -0.31 -16.66
CA ALA A 56 -3.31 0.50 -17.87
C ALA A 56 -2.24 1.60 -17.79
N ILE A 57 -2.12 2.29 -16.63
CA ILE A 57 -1.09 3.31 -16.43
C ILE A 57 0.31 2.68 -16.51
N ALA A 58 0.51 1.54 -15.84
CA ALA A 58 1.79 0.83 -15.88
C ALA A 58 2.19 0.40 -17.31
N ARG A 59 1.22 0.19 -18.20
CA ARG A 59 1.45 -0.27 -19.58
C ARG A 59 1.54 0.88 -20.59
N PHE A 60 0.71 1.89 -20.44
CA PHE A 60 0.50 2.92 -21.47
C PHE A 60 0.75 4.35 -20.98
N GLY A 61 1.12 4.51 -19.70
CA GLY A 61 1.20 5.82 -19.07
C GLY A 61 -0.17 6.45 -18.78
N TYR A 62 -0.16 7.73 -18.42
CA TYR A 62 -1.37 8.47 -18.02
C TYR A 62 -2.31 8.78 -19.18
N GLY A 63 -1.79 8.89 -20.40
CA GLY A 63 -2.57 9.18 -21.59
C GLY A 63 -2.80 10.68 -21.82
N PRO A 64 -3.78 11.03 -22.67
CA PRO A 64 -4.06 12.42 -23.03
C PRO A 64 -4.62 13.23 -21.85
N GLU A 65 -4.71 14.54 -22.08
CA GLU A 65 -5.35 15.48 -21.15
C GLU A 65 -6.77 15.02 -20.75
N PRO A 66 -7.21 15.34 -19.52
CA PRO A 66 -8.56 15.01 -19.08
C PRO A 66 -9.59 15.73 -19.94
N VAL A 67 -10.67 15.01 -20.28
CA VAL A 67 -11.85 15.56 -20.94
C VAL A 67 -12.98 15.53 -19.95
N GLU A 68 -13.71 16.64 -19.82
CA GLU A 68 -14.84 16.76 -18.89
C GLU A 68 -15.88 15.63 -19.13
N GLY A 69 -16.32 15.02 -18.05
CA GLY A 69 -17.27 13.89 -18.07
C GLY A 69 -16.69 12.53 -18.51
N VAL A 70 -15.40 12.45 -18.81
CA VAL A 70 -14.71 11.20 -19.15
C VAL A 70 -13.83 10.75 -18.02
N GLN A 71 -13.94 9.47 -17.60
CA GLN A 71 -13.03 8.89 -16.60
C GLN A 71 -11.59 8.91 -17.12
N THR A 72 -10.69 9.45 -16.29
CA THR A 72 -9.27 9.63 -16.63
C THR A 72 -8.37 8.79 -15.72
N ARG A 73 -7.06 8.71 -16.08
CA ARG A 73 -6.04 8.01 -15.27
C ARG A 73 -5.36 8.93 -14.25
N TRP A 74 -5.59 10.21 -14.31
CA TRP A 74 -4.91 11.22 -13.50
C TRP A 74 -5.15 11.12 -12.00
N PRO A 75 -6.31 10.66 -11.47
CA PRO A 75 -6.52 10.45 -10.04
C PRO A 75 -5.60 9.39 -9.40
N PHE A 76 -4.92 8.57 -10.21
CA PHE A 76 -4.07 7.50 -9.71
C PHE A 76 -2.61 7.95 -9.57
N PHE A 77 -2.09 7.94 -8.36
CA PHE A 77 -0.73 8.38 -8.06
C PHE A 77 0.34 7.43 -8.64
N PRO A 78 1.56 7.95 -8.98
CA PRO A 78 2.52 7.25 -9.83
C PRO A 78 3.24 6.09 -9.14
N GLY A 79 3.26 6.03 -7.82
CA GLY A 79 4.09 5.05 -7.10
C GLY A 79 3.69 3.59 -7.36
N PHE A 80 2.40 3.28 -7.34
CA PHE A 80 1.97 1.89 -7.58
C PHE A 80 2.03 1.50 -9.06
N PRO A 81 1.53 2.28 -10.03
CA PRO A 81 1.76 1.98 -11.44
C PRO A 81 3.23 1.92 -11.82
N GLY A 82 4.07 2.80 -11.27
CA GLY A 82 5.51 2.80 -11.50
C GLY A 82 6.18 1.52 -10.99
N LEU A 83 5.76 1.03 -9.81
CA LEU A 83 6.23 -0.26 -9.29
C LEU A 83 5.80 -1.43 -10.21
N ILE A 84 4.55 -1.44 -10.68
CA ILE A 84 4.07 -2.45 -11.63
C ILE A 84 4.90 -2.38 -12.93
N HIS A 85 5.17 -1.20 -13.44
CA HIS A 85 5.99 -1.00 -14.63
C HIS A 85 7.41 -1.54 -14.42
N ALA A 86 8.06 -1.20 -13.31
CA ALA A 86 9.40 -1.72 -12.98
C ALA A 86 9.45 -3.25 -12.87
N ILE A 87 8.42 -3.87 -12.30
CA ILE A 87 8.32 -5.34 -12.22
C ILE A 87 8.18 -5.96 -13.61
N ARG A 88 7.46 -5.31 -14.53
CA ARG A 88 7.30 -5.78 -15.91
C ARG A 88 8.62 -5.86 -16.67
N GLU A 89 9.56 -5.00 -16.39
CA GLU A 89 10.88 -5.00 -17.06
C GLU A 89 11.78 -6.16 -16.58
N VAL A 90 11.50 -6.74 -15.40
CA VAL A 90 12.35 -7.77 -14.78
C VAL A 90 11.66 -9.13 -14.65
N ALA A 91 10.33 -9.19 -14.68
CA ALA A 91 9.54 -10.41 -14.47
C ALA A 91 8.42 -10.52 -15.52
N LEU A 92 7.80 -11.70 -15.61
CA LEU A 92 6.65 -11.93 -16.47
C LEU A 92 5.51 -10.96 -16.10
N PRO A 93 5.07 -10.12 -17.07
CA PRO A 93 4.18 -9.00 -16.79
C PRO A 93 2.72 -9.46 -16.82
N ASP A 94 2.23 -10.05 -15.75
CA ASP A 94 0.83 -10.36 -15.67
C ASP A 94 0.20 -9.90 -14.35
N ARG A 95 -1.12 -9.94 -14.31
CA ARG A 95 -1.91 -9.65 -13.13
C ARG A 95 -1.55 -10.54 -11.96
N GLY A 96 -1.15 -11.78 -12.23
CA GLY A 96 -0.78 -12.78 -11.24
C GLY A 96 0.44 -12.35 -10.43
N THR A 97 1.46 -11.81 -11.10
CA THR A 97 2.68 -11.32 -10.43
C THR A 97 2.36 -10.21 -9.43
N VAL A 98 1.50 -9.24 -9.82
CA VAL A 98 1.09 -8.14 -8.91
C VAL A 98 0.26 -8.67 -7.74
N VAL A 99 -0.63 -9.64 -7.98
CA VAL A 99 -1.41 -10.30 -6.94
C VAL A 99 -0.51 -11.02 -5.96
N VAL A 100 0.46 -11.81 -6.43
CA VAL A 100 1.43 -12.51 -5.57
C VAL A 100 2.25 -11.51 -4.75
N LEU A 101 2.73 -10.43 -5.38
CA LEU A 101 3.42 -9.36 -4.67
C LEU A 101 2.55 -8.80 -3.53
N ASN A 102 1.30 -8.45 -3.80
CA ASN A 102 0.38 -7.91 -2.79
C ASN A 102 0.13 -8.91 -1.64
N GLN A 103 0.08 -10.21 -1.93
CA GLN A 103 -0.02 -11.23 -0.88
C GLN A 103 1.20 -11.22 0.04
N LEU A 104 2.40 -11.16 -0.52
CA LEU A 104 3.65 -11.12 0.25
C LEU A 104 3.79 -9.81 1.02
N VAL A 105 3.45 -8.69 0.41
CA VAL A 105 3.47 -7.39 1.06
C VAL A 105 2.45 -7.32 2.21
N PHE A 106 1.28 -7.94 2.05
CA PHE A 106 0.31 -8.03 3.14
C PHE A 106 0.82 -8.88 4.31
N LEU A 107 1.53 -9.98 4.04
CA LEU A 107 2.21 -10.75 5.09
C LEU A 107 3.21 -9.88 5.87
N ILE A 108 4.01 -9.07 5.17
CA ILE A 108 4.95 -8.11 5.77
C ILE A 108 4.20 -7.05 6.59
N ALA A 109 3.06 -6.57 6.10
CA ALA A 109 2.21 -5.63 6.83
C ALA A 109 1.70 -6.23 8.14
N LEU A 110 1.19 -7.47 8.11
CA LEU A 110 0.73 -8.18 9.32
C LEU A 110 1.87 -8.41 10.32
N ALA A 111 3.09 -8.70 9.85
CA ALA A 111 4.26 -8.78 10.72
C ALA A 111 4.56 -7.44 11.41
N GLY A 112 4.44 -6.34 10.69
CA GLY A 112 4.57 -5.00 11.25
C GLY A 112 3.47 -4.70 12.28
N VAL A 113 2.21 -5.02 11.98
CA VAL A 113 1.09 -4.87 12.93
C VAL A 113 1.31 -5.67 14.21
N TRP A 114 1.74 -6.93 14.09
CA TRP A 114 2.12 -7.74 15.23
C TRP A 114 3.20 -7.07 16.07
N ARG A 115 4.29 -6.63 15.40
CA ARG A 115 5.45 -6.04 16.07
C ARG A 115 5.10 -4.74 16.81
N ILE A 116 4.33 -3.85 16.18
CA ILE A 116 3.91 -2.60 16.81
C ILE A 116 2.92 -2.87 17.95
N ALA A 117 1.94 -3.76 17.77
CA ALA A 117 0.99 -4.11 18.80
C ALA A 117 1.67 -4.72 20.04
N ARG A 118 2.69 -5.57 19.84
CA ARG A 118 3.48 -6.17 20.94
C ARG A 118 4.27 -5.15 21.77
N ARG A 119 4.57 -3.98 21.21
CA ARG A 119 5.24 -2.90 21.96
C ARG A 119 4.32 -2.26 23.01
N TYR A 120 3.04 -2.18 22.71
CA TYR A 120 2.06 -1.47 23.54
C TYR A 120 1.13 -2.41 24.30
N THR A 121 1.06 -3.70 23.91
CA THR A 121 0.13 -4.66 24.49
C THR A 121 0.77 -6.01 24.76
N ASN A 122 0.01 -6.91 25.38
CA ASN A 122 0.38 -8.32 25.58
C ASN A 122 0.16 -9.12 24.28
N ALA A 123 0.61 -10.39 24.27
CA ALA A 123 0.49 -11.28 23.10
C ALA A 123 -0.96 -11.52 22.65
N ARG A 124 -1.93 -11.61 23.56
CA ARG A 124 -3.33 -11.86 23.23
C ARG A 124 -3.98 -10.71 22.46
N PRO A 125 -3.97 -9.45 22.94
CA PRO A 125 -4.48 -8.32 22.15
C PRO A 125 -3.74 -8.11 20.83
N ALA A 126 -2.41 -8.30 20.80
CA ALA A 126 -1.65 -8.19 19.57
C ALA A 126 -2.08 -9.25 18.53
N ARG A 127 -2.32 -10.49 18.97
CA ARG A 127 -2.85 -11.55 18.10
C ARG A 127 -4.24 -11.20 17.58
N LEU A 128 -5.11 -10.68 18.45
CA LEU A 128 -6.45 -10.24 18.03
C LEU A 128 -6.37 -9.13 16.97
N ALA A 129 -5.47 -8.16 17.11
CA ALA A 129 -5.27 -7.11 16.12
C ALA A 129 -4.91 -7.67 14.74
N VAL A 130 -3.98 -8.64 14.68
CA VAL A 130 -3.59 -9.30 13.42
C VAL A 130 -4.75 -10.09 12.82
N TRP A 131 -5.46 -10.90 13.62
CA TRP A 131 -6.63 -11.66 13.15
C TRP A 131 -7.76 -10.76 12.68
N SER A 132 -8.07 -9.69 13.42
CA SER A 132 -9.13 -8.74 13.05
C SER A 132 -8.81 -8.04 11.73
N LEU A 133 -7.56 -7.63 11.52
CA LEU A 133 -7.14 -7.02 10.25
C LEU A 133 -7.14 -8.04 9.10
N ALA A 134 -6.67 -9.27 9.35
CA ALA A 134 -6.60 -10.30 8.33
C ALA A 134 -7.98 -10.77 7.86
N LEU A 135 -8.95 -10.87 8.79
CA LEU A 135 -10.32 -11.33 8.52
C LEU A 135 -11.33 -10.20 8.39
N PHE A 136 -10.90 -8.93 8.40
CA PHE A 136 -11.79 -7.82 8.12
C PHE A 136 -12.52 -8.03 6.77
N PRO A 137 -13.82 -7.79 6.68
CA PRO A 137 -14.59 -8.05 5.44
C PRO A 137 -13.98 -7.39 4.20
N GLY A 138 -13.39 -6.19 4.34
CA GLY A 138 -12.68 -5.51 3.25
C GLY A 138 -11.26 -6.00 2.97
N ALA A 139 -10.72 -6.97 3.72
CA ALA A 139 -9.33 -7.43 3.57
C ALA A 139 -9.06 -8.15 2.23
N PHE A 140 -10.10 -8.47 1.45
CA PHE A 140 -9.94 -8.99 0.10
C PHE A 140 -9.19 -8.01 -0.83
N VAL A 141 -9.25 -6.70 -0.57
CA VAL A 141 -8.52 -5.68 -1.36
C VAL A 141 -7.00 -5.88 -1.32
N PHE A 142 -6.47 -6.50 -0.25
CA PHE A 142 -5.06 -6.86 -0.15
C PHE A 142 -4.66 -8.01 -1.07
N SER A 143 -5.63 -8.70 -1.67
CA SER A 143 -5.42 -9.74 -2.70
C SER A 143 -5.65 -9.24 -4.11
N MET A 144 -6.09 -8.00 -4.28
CA MET A 144 -6.38 -7.41 -5.59
C MET A 144 -5.19 -6.60 -6.11
N VAL A 145 -5.27 -6.16 -7.36
CA VAL A 145 -4.32 -5.20 -7.95
C VAL A 145 -4.62 -3.79 -7.42
N TYR A 146 -4.33 -3.60 -6.13
CA TYR A 146 -4.56 -2.36 -5.40
C TYR A 146 -3.32 -1.97 -4.59
N PRO A 147 -3.08 -0.69 -4.38
CA PRO A 147 -1.94 -0.20 -3.59
C PRO A 147 -2.11 -0.42 -2.08
N SER A 148 -3.26 -0.94 -1.63
CA SER A 148 -3.65 -1.00 -0.21
C SER A 148 -2.69 -1.83 0.64
N ALA A 149 -2.18 -2.96 0.13
CA ALA A 149 -1.23 -3.80 0.86
C ALA A 149 0.10 -3.06 1.06
N ILE A 150 0.59 -2.41 0.01
CA ILE A 150 1.84 -1.64 0.04
C ILE A 150 1.68 -0.45 0.98
N TRP A 151 0.60 0.32 0.84
CA TRP A 151 0.35 1.47 1.70
C TRP A 151 0.29 1.10 3.18
N LEU A 152 -0.38 -0.01 3.52
CA LEU A 152 -0.44 -0.53 4.89
C LEU A 152 0.96 -0.94 5.38
N ALA A 153 1.72 -1.69 4.59
CA ALA A 153 3.05 -2.15 4.95
C ALA A 153 3.99 -0.97 5.22
N VAL A 154 4.10 -0.04 4.26
CA VAL A 154 5.00 1.11 4.40
C VAL A 154 4.59 2.01 5.58
N SER A 155 3.28 2.15 5.84
CA SER A 155 2.79 2.94 6.98
C SER A 155 3.19 2.32 8.31
N VAL A 156 2.91 1.04 8.52
CA VAL A 156 3.22 0.36 9.80
C VAL A 156 4.72 0.30 10.03
N TRP A 157 5.51 -0.05 8.99
CA TRP A 157 6.96 -0.12 9.12
C TRP A 157 7.62 1.25 9.26
N ALA A 158 7.05 2.34 8.71
CA ALA A 158 7.53 3.69 8.97
C ALA A 158 7.45 4.05 10.46
N PHE A 159 6.34 3.75 11.14
CA PHE A 159 6.24 3.94 12.59
C PHE A 159 7.28 3.13 13.36
N ILE A 160 7.51 1.87 12.98
CA ILE A 160 8.51 1.00 13.62
C ILE A 160 9.91 1.59 13.45
N LEU A 161 10.27 2.00 12.23
CA LEU A 161 11.59 2.54 11.92
C LEU A 161 11.84 3.89 12.61
N VAL A 162 10.83 4.76 12.70
CA VAL A 162 10.91 6.00 13.46
C VAL A 162 11.20 5.74 14.94
N ASP A 163 10.54 4.76 15.51
CA ASP A 163 10.70 4.36 16.91
C ASP A 163 12.10 3.73 17.15
N GLU A 164 12.60 2.98 16.18
CA GLU A 164 13.94 2.37 16.18
C GLU A 164 15.07 3.33 15.76
N ARG A 165 14.77 4.61 15.50
CA ARG A 165 15.72 5.66 15.07
C ARG A 165 16.38 5.43 13.70
N HIS A 166 15.74 4.65 12.84
CA HIS A 166 16.13 4.47 11.44
C HIS A 166 15.44 5.51 10.54
N ASP A 167 15.70 6.80 10.80
CA ASP A 167 14.97 7.92 10.23
C ASP A 167 15.09 8.00 8.69
N LEU A 168 16.23 7.66 8.10
CA LEU A 168 16.39 7.63 6.64
C LEU A 168 15.52 6.55 5.98
N ALA A 169 15.49 5.34 6.56
CA ALA A 169 14.63 4.27 6.06
C ALA A 169 13.15 4.64 6.23
N ALA A 170 12.78 5.27 7.35
CA ALA A 170 11.44 5.79 7.56
C ALA A 170 11.07 6.85 6.50
N ALA A 171 11.97 7.78 6.16
CA ALA A 171 11.75 8.79 5.13
C ALA A 171 11.45 8.17 3.76
N VAL A 172 12.16 7.10 3.38
CA VAL A 172 11.89 6.36 2.14
C VAL A 172 10.48 5.77 2.15
N LEU A 173 10.06 5.15 3.26
CA LEU A 173 8.73 4.55 3.36
C LEU A 173 7.62 5.62 3.37
N VAL A 174 7.82 6.75 4.06
CA VAL A 174 6.84 7.86 4.09
C VAL A 174 6.68 8.49 2.72
N THR A 175 7.78 8.67 2.00
CA THR A 175 7.77 9.16 0.61
C THR A 175 7.07 8.17 -0.31
N GLY A 176 7.38 6.88 -0.17
CA GLY A 176 6.69 5.82 -0.91
C GLY A 176 5.18 5.82 -0.65
N ALA A 177 4.73 5.97 0.61
CA ALA A 177 3.32 6.06 0.96
C ALA A 177 2.63 7.23 0.26
N ALA A 178 3.28 8.41 0.21
CA ALA A 178 2.75 9.61 -0.42
C ALA A 178 2.64 9.49 -1.94
N LEU A 179 3.56 8.74 -2.58
CA LEU A 179 3.51 8.49 -4.03
C LEU A 179 2.56 7.35 -4.43
N VAL A 180 2.25 6.45 -3.50
CA VAL A 180 1.37 5.29 -3.77
C VAL A 180 -0.10 5.69 -3.77
N ARG A 181 -0.50 6.67 -2.95
CA ARG A 181 -1.88 7.16 -2.85
C ARG A 181 -1.92 8.64 -2.48
N PRO A 182 -2.93 9.40 -2.93
CA PRO A 182 -3.11 10.81 -2.54
C PRO A 182 -3.13 11.01 -1.02
N ASN A 183 -3.84 10.13 -0.31
CA ASN A 183 -3.92 10.19 1.16
C ASN A 183 -2.67 9.66 1.88
N GLY A 184 -1.64 9.23 1.16
CA GLY A 184 -0.36 8.80 1.75
C GLY A 184 0.36 9.91 2.52
N ILE A 185 0.12 11.18 2.16
CA ILE A 185 0.68 12.34 2.89
C ILE A 185 0.18 12.40 4.35
N VAL A 186 -0.99 11.82 4.66
CA VAL A 186 -1.53 11.75 6.03
C VAL A 186 -0.59 10.99 6.96
N LEU A 187 0.18 10.04 6.44
CA LEU A 187 1.22 9.35 7.22
C LEU A 187 2.30 10.33 7.70
N ALA A 188 2.76 11.23 6.83
CA ALA A 188 3.73 12.25 7.22
C ALA A 188 3.15 13.18 8.30
N ILE A 189 1.90 13.60 8.14
CA ILE A 189 1.20 14.43 9.15
C ILE A 189 1.11 13.69 10.49
N ALA A 190 0.74 12.42 10.50
CA ALA A 190 0.68 11.62 11.72
C ALA A 190 2.05 11.51 12.40
N LEU A 191 3.13 11.36 11.64
CA LEU A 191 4.48 11.27 12.17
C LEU A 191 5.01 12.59 12.75
N VAL A 192 4.51 13.75 12.30
CA VAL A 192 4.85 15.05 12.92
C VAL A 192 4.47 15.05 14.40
N PHE A 193 3.34 14.46 14.78
CA PHE A 193 2.89 14.38 16.17
C PHE A 193 3.67 13.36 16.99
N VAL A 194 4.29 12.37 16.35
CA VAL A 194 5.10 11.33 17.01
C VAL A 194 6.55 11.78 17.20
N LEU A 195 7.09 12.51 16.23
CA LEU A 195 8.47 12.97 16.20
C LEU A 195 8.63 14.22 17.07
N ARG A 196 9.37 14.11 18.17
CA ARG A 196 9.58 15.22 19.12
C ARG A 196 10.63 16.23 18.69
N SER A 197 11.40 15.96 17.62
CA SER A 197 12.47 16.80 17.14
C SER A 197 12.15 17.32 15.74
N TRP A 198 12.18 18.63 15.54
CA TRP A 198 11.94 19.27 14.25
C TRP A 198 12.90 18.80 13.17
N ARG A 199 14.18 18.53 13.53
CA ARG A 199 15.18 17.98 12.59
C ARG A 199 14.76 16.62 12.06
N ARG A 200 14.23 15.75 12.94
CA ARG A 200 13.69 14.45 12.53
C ARG A 200 12.41 14.60 11.71
N VAL A 201 11.54 15.54 12.06
CA VAL A 201 10.35 15.86 11.25
C VAL A 201 10.76 16.25 9.83
N LEU A 202 11.70 17.16 9.68
CA LEU A 202 12.21 17.54 8.36
C LEU A 202 12.82 16.34 7.61
N LEU A 203 13.68 15.57 8.28
CA LEU A 203 14.35 14.43 7.66
C LEU A 203 13.36 13.37 7.17
N VAL A 204 12.35 13.05 7.98
CA VAL A 204 11.42 11.94 7.71
C VAL A 204 10.24 12.37 6.83
N CYS A 205 9.72 13.58 7.02
CA CYS A 205 8.47 14.01 6.39
C CYS A 205 8.69 14.92 5.16
N ALA A 206 9.71 15.77 5.14
CA ALA A 206 9.91 16.72 4.03
C ALA A 206 10.10 16.02 2.67
N PRO A 207 10.80 14.88 2.53
CA PRO A 207 10.92 14.20 1.25
C PRO A 207 9.58 13.81 0.64
N SER A 208 8.58 13.44 1.45
CA SER A 208 7.24 13.12 0.97
C SER A 208 6.51 14.35 0.41
N VAL A 209 6.68 15.50 1.04
CA VAL A 209 6.11 16.76 0.55
C VAL A 209 6.75 17.15 -0.78
N VAL A 210 8.08 17.05 -0.87
CA VAL A 210 8.82 17.30 -2.13
C VAL A 210 8.36 16.36 -3.23
N ALA A 211 8.18 15.07 -2.94
CA ALA A 211 7.74 14.09 -3.92
C ALA A 211 6.32 14.40 -4.46
N VAL A 212 5.39 14.81 -3.59
CA VAL A 212 4.05 15.25 -4.02
C VAL A 212 4.12 16.54 -4.83
N ALA A 213 4.95 17.51 -4.42
CA ALA A 213 5.14 18.74 -5.17
C ALA A 213 5.72 18.47 -6.57
N LEU A 214 6.69 17.59 -6.69
CA LEU A 214 7.22 17.15 -7.98
C LEU A 214 6.15 16.46 -8.85
N TRP A 215 5.26 15.69 -8.24
CA TRP A 215 4.12 15.12 -8.95
C TRP A 215 3.17 16.21 -9.46
N CYS A 216 2.85 17.23 -8.65
CA CYS A 216 2.05 18.37 -9.09
C CYS A 216 2.71 19.13 -10.25
N VAL A 217 4.04 19.32 -10.20
CA VAL A 217 4.79 19.94 -11.31
C VAL A 217 4.71 19.09 -12.58
N ALA A 218 4.83 17.77 -12.46
CA ALA A 218 4.67 16.87 -13.60
C ALA A 218 3.26 16.92 -14.18
N CYS A 219 2.23 16.92 -13.35
CA CYS A 219 0.84 17.10 -13.77
C CYS A 219 0.66 18.43 -14.53
N PHE A 220 1.15 19.52 -13.97
CA PHE A 220 1.11 20.82 -14.64
C PHE A 220 1.80 20.82 -16.00
N HIS A 221 2.97 20.19 -16.08
CA HIS A 221 3.71 20.11 -17.34
C HIS A 221 2.95 19.34 -18.43
N TRP A 222 2.19 18.30 -18.07
CA TRP A 222 1.49 17.45 -19.03
C TRP A 222 0.07 17.92 -19.35
N THR A 223 -0.61 18.60 -18.42
CA THR A 223 -2.03 18.95 -18.56
C THR A 223 -2.34 20.43 -18.36
N GLY A 224 -1.36 21.24 -17.94
CA GLY A 224 -1.60 22.64 -17.56
C GLY A 224 -2.27 22.80 -16.17
N ASP A 225 -2.68 21.70 -15.51
CA ASP A 225 -3.30 21.73 -14.19
C ASP A 225 -2.45 20.91 -13.18
N PRO A 226 -1.88 21.57 -12.14
CA PRO A 226 -1.09 20.87 -11.13
C PRO A 226 -1.91 19.97 -10.22
N LEU A 227 -3.24 20.12 -10.20
CA LEU A 227 -4.16 19.39 -9.33
C LEU A 227 -5.11 18.48 -10.11
N VAL A 228 -4.81 18.17 -11.35
CA VAL A 228 -5.60 17.32 -12.23
C VAL A 228 -6.02 15.98 -11.63
N PHE A 229 -5.31 15.50 -10.63
CA PHE A 229 -5.64 14.26 -9.92
C PHE A 229 -6.81 14.42 -8.92
N LEU A 230 -7.35 15.62 -8.75
CA LEU A 230 -8.55 15.90 -7.93
C LEU A 230 -9.83 16.01 -8.78
N SER A 231 -9.70 16.01 -10.12
CA SER A 231 -10.82 16.16 -11.07
C SER A 231 -11.61 14.87 -11.30
#